data_78c5636ef96a0737d169ae7b838b0e80
#
_entry.id   78c5636ef96a0737d169ae7b838b0e80
#
_cell.length_a   1.000
_cell.length_b   1.000
_cell.length_c   1.000
_cell.angle_alpha   90.00
_cell.angle_beta   90.00
_cell.angle_gamma   90.00
#
_symmetry.space_group_name_H-M   'P 1'
#
loop_
_entity.id
_entity.type
_entity.pdbx_description
1 polymer ?
#
loop_
_entity_poly.entity_id
_entity_poly.type
_entity_poly.pdbx_seq_one_letter_code
_entity_poly.pdbx_strand_id
1 'polypeptide(L)'
;MPAENSSAADSLDDDDYPAYTMGRAADVLGATPAFLRAVGEAGLITPLRSEGGHRRYSRRQLRIAARARELVDQGTPVEAACRIITLEDQLDDALRLNREIRRELDEHGADT
;
A
#
# COMPACT_ATOMS: atom_id res chain seq x y z
N MET A 1 -31.86 -4.57 2.07
CA MET A 1 -31.20 -5.35 3.12
C MET A 1 -30.16 -4.51 3.80
N PRO A 2 -30.18 -4.45 5.13
CA PRO A 2 -29.19 -3.62 5.84
C PRO A 2 -27.73 -3.95 5.53
N ALA A 3 -27.45 -5.23 5.25
CA ALA A 3 -26.09 -5.68 4.94
C ALA A 3 -25.53 -5.06 3.66
N GLU A 4 -26.36 -4.81 2.66
CA GLU A 4 -25.93 -4.22 1.40
C GLU A 4 -25.53 -2.75 1.58
N ASN A 5 -26.31 -2.01 2.37
CA ASN A 5 -26.00 -0.62 2.68
C ASN A 5 -24.74 -0.50 3.53
N SER A 6 -24.55 -1.41 4.47
CA SER A 6 -23.33 -1.46 5.29
C SER A 6 -22.10 -1.75 4.44
N SER A 7 -22.22 -2.66 3.46
CA SER A 7 -21.11 -2.99 2.55
C SER A 7 -20.67 -1.80 1.73
N ALA A 8 -21.62 -0.99 1.23
CA ALA A 8 -21.29 0.19 0.44
C ALA A 8 -20.57 1.25 1.29
N ALA A 9 -21.05 1.48 2.52
CA ALA A 9 -20.43 2.42 3.44
C ALA A 9 -19.03 1.93 3.85
N ASP A 10 -18.90 0.64 4.15
CA ASP A 10 -17.62 0.03 4.52
C ASP A 10 -16.62 0.14 3.38
N SER A 11 -17.07 -0.03 2.12
CA SER A 11 -16.20 0.09 0.95
C SER A 11 -15.63 1.51 0.78
N LEU A 12 -16.42 2.53 1.09
CA LEU A 12 -15.98 3.92 1.01
C LEU A 12 -14.90 4.23 2.04
N ASP A 13 -14.97 3.61 3.22
CA ASP A 13 -14.02 3.83 4.31
C ASP A 13 -12.87 2.85 4.30
N ASP A 14 -12.97 1.76 3.52
CA ASP A 14 -11.96 0.71 3.48
C ASP A 14 -10.81 1.10 2.56
N ASP A 15 -9.63 1.31 3.15
CA ASP A 15 -8.41 1.63 2.42
C ASP A 15 -7.94 0.50 1.50
N ASP A 16 -8.37 -0.72 1.77
CA ASP A 16 -7.97 -1.89 0.98
C ASP A 16 -8.96 -2.26 -0.11
N TYR A 17 -10.08 -1.53 -0.21
CA TYR A 17 -11.06 -1.80 -1.25
C TYR A 17 -10.54 -1.38 -2.62
N PRO A 18 -10.56 -2.28 -3.63
CA PRO A 18 -9.95 -2.00 -4.95
C PRO A 18 -10.89 -1.15 -5.83
N ALA A 19 -11.05 0.12 -5.48
CA ALA A 19 -12.03 1.01 -6.11
C ALA A 19 -11.52 1.68 -7.39
N TYR A 20 -10.20 1.74 -7.61
CA TYR A 20 -9.63 2.57 -8.67
C TYR A 20 -9.21 1.72 -9.86
N THR A 21 -9.66 2.13 -11.06
CA THR A 21 -9.13 1.59 -12.31
C THR A 21 -7.68 2.06 -12.51
N MET A 22 -6.95 1.44 -13.42
CA MET A 22 -5.59 1.89 -13.75
C MET A 22 -5.58 3.34 -14.23
N GLY A 23 -6.52 3.72 -15.11
CA GLY A 23 -6.60 5.09 -15.61
C GLY A 23 -6.86 6.09 -14.50
N ARG A 24 -7.80 5.78 -13.61
CA ARG A 24 -8.11 6.66 -12.48
C ARG A 24 -6.95 6.73 -11.50
N ALA A 25 -6.31 5.61 -11.22
CA ALA A 25 -5.15 5.56 -10.34
C ALA A 25 -4.01 6.42 -10.89
N ALA A 26 -3.73 6.32 -12.19
CA ALA A 26 -2.72 7.14 -12.83
C ALA A 26 -3.05 8.64 -12.71
N ASP A 27 -4.31 9.00 -12.93
CA ASP A 27 -4.76 10.41 -12.80
C ASP A 27 -4.57 10.92 -11.38
N VAL A 28 -4.99 10.14 -10.38
CA VAL A 28 -4.88 10.54 -8.97
C VAL A 28 -3.41 10.74 -8.57
N LEU A 29 -2.53 9.88 -9.06
CA LEU A 29 -1.10 9.96 -8.76
C LEU A 29 -0.36 10.99 -9.61
N GLY A 30 -0.99 11.51 -10.65
CA GLY A 30 -0.31 12.34 -11.64
C GLY A 30 0.78 11.56 -12.35
N ALA A 31 0.58 10.26 -12.53
CA ALA A 31 1.54 9.35 -13.14
C ALA A 31 0.97 8.75 -14.43
N THR A 32 1.66 7.76 -14.98
CA THR A 32 1.23 7.05 -16.19
C THR A 32 0.88 5.61 -15.88
N PRO A 33 0.07 4.96 -16.73
CA PRO A 33 -0.13 3.51 -16.61
C PRO A 33 1.17 2.72 -16.66
N ALA A 34 2.15 3.19 -17.44
CA ALA A 34 3.47 2.54 -17.51
C ALA A 34 4.17 2.53 -16.15
N PHE A 35 4.07 3.64 -15.40
CA PHE A 35 4.61 3.70 -14.04
C PHE A 35 3.94 2.67 -13.13
N LEU A 36 2.61 2.57 -13.17
CA LEU A 36 1.87 1.60 -12.36
C LEU A 36 2.23 0.16 -12.71
N ARG A 37 2.42 -0.13 -14.00
CA ARG A 37 2.87 -1.47 -14.41
C ARG A 37 4.26 -1.77 -13.88
N ALA A 38 5.17 -0.81 -13.95
CA ALA A 38 6.53 -0.97 -13.46
C ALA A 38 6.56 -1.22 -11.94
N VAL A 39 5.74 -0.48 -11.19
CA VAL A 39 5.60 -0.66 -9.74
C VAL A 39 5.05 -2.05 -9.42
N GLY A 40 4.10 -2.53 -10.22
CA GLY A 40 3.56 -3.90 -10.09
C GLY A 40 4.60 -4.96 -10.40
N GLU A 41 5.37 -4.79 -11.47
CA GLU A 41 6.44 -5.70 -11.84
C GLU A 41 7.55 -5.77 -10.78
N ALA A 42 7.83 -4.66 -10.14
CA ALA A 42 8.81 -4.61 -9.05
C ALA A 42 8.28 -5.23 -7.75
N GLY A 43 7.00 -5.59 -7.70
CA GLY A 43 6.40 -6.28 -6.56
C GLY A 43 6.03 -5.38 -5.40
N LEU A 44 6.04 -4.06 -5.57
CA LEU A 44 5.70 -3.14 -4.48
C LEU A 44 4.21 -3.22 -4.13
N ILE A 45 3.35 -3.28 -5.13
CA ILE A 45 1.91 -3.47 -4.98
C ILE A 45 1.44 -4.56 -5.93
N THR A 46 0.38 -5.29 -5.50
CA THR A 46 -0.24 -6.32 -6.34
C THR A 46 -1.71 -5.92 -6.53
N PRO A 47 -2.07 -5.34 -7.68
CA PRO A 47 -3.45 -4.93 -7.89
C PRO A 47 -4.36 -6.14 -8.00
N LEU A 48 -5.61 -5.99 -7.56
CA LEU A 48 -6.64 -6.98 -7.79
C LEU A 48 -7.13 -6.84 -9.22
N ARG A 49 -7.69 -7.92 -9.76
CA ARG A 49 -8.26 -7.88 -11.10
C ARG A 49 -9.77 -8.04 -11.01
N SER A 50 -10.47 -7.23 -11.81
CA SER A 50 -11.91 -7.36 -11.98
C SER A 50 -12.24 -8.64 -12.74
N GLU A 51 -13.52 -8.98 -12.85
CA GLU A 51 -13.97 -10.14 -13.62
C GLU A 51 -13.49 -10.12 -15.08
N GLY A 52 -13.36 -8.92 -15.65
CA GLY A 52 -12.84 -8.76 -17.01
C GLY A 52 -11.32 -8.77 -17.11
N GLY A 53 -10.60 -9.03 -16.02
CA GLY A 53 -9.15 -9.09 -16.03
C GLY A 53 -8.46 -7.72 -15.92
N HIS A 54 -9.22 -6.66 -15.67
CA HIS A 54 -8.67 -5.31 -15.52
C HIS A 54 -8.13 -5.08 -14.11
N ARG A 55 -7.01 -4.39 -14.01
CA ARG A 55 -6.37 -4.08 -12.73
C ARG A 55 -7.21 -3.09 -11.93
N ARG A 56 -7.29 -3.33 -10.60
CA ARG A 56 -7.95 -2.45 -9.65
C ARG A 56 -7.03 -2.18 -8.48
N TYR A 57 -7.04 -0.94 -8.03
CA TYR A 57 -6.14 -0.47 -6.97
C TYR A 57 -6.93 0.06 -5.79
N SER A 58 -6.40 -0.15 -4.59
CA SER A 58 -6.96 0.41 -3.35
C SER A 58 -6.30 1.75 -3.02
N ARG A 59 -6.91 2.51 -2.12
CA ARG A 59 -6.30 3.75 -1.62
C ARG A 59 -4.96 3.50 -0.95
N ARG A 60 -4.85 2.41 -0.19
CA ARG A 60 -3.58 2.04 0.44
C ARG A 60 -2.50 1.81 -0.60
N GLN A 61 -2.83 1.08 -1.67
CA GLN A 61 -1.88 0.85 -2.76
C GLN A 61 -1.47 2.15 -3.45
N LEU A 62 -2.41 3.07 -3.64
CA LEU A 62 -2.10 4.36 -4.24
C LEU A 62 -1.17 5.20 -3.35
N ARG A 63 -1.36 5.16 -2.03
CA ARG A 63 -0.45 5.85 -1.11
C ARG A 63 0.97 5.27 -1.19
N ILE A 64 1.09 3.96 -1.29
CA ILE A 64 2.39 3.30 -1.44
C ILE A 64 3.04 3.69 -2.77
N ALA A 65 2.27 3.65 -3.85
CA ALA A 65 2.75 4.06 -5.18
C ALA A 65 3.17 5.53 -5.21
N ALA A 66 2.46 6.40 -4.48
CA ALA A 66 2.81 7.81 -4.39
C ALA A 66 4.19 8.03 -3.77
N ARG A 67 4.56 7.23 -2.77
CA ARG A 67 5.90 7.30 -2.17
C ARG A 67 6.98 6.94 -3.18
N ALA A 68 6.74 5.89 -3.97
CA ALA A 68 7.68 5.50 -5.03
C ALA A 68 7.78 6.60 -6.08
N ARG A 69 6.66 7.21 -6.43
CA ARG A 69 6.65 8.30 -7.39
C ARG A 69 7.50 9.49 -6.95
N GLU A 70 7.44 9.86 -5.67
CA GLU A 70 8.27 10.94 -5.14
C GLU A 70 9.76 10.65 -5.35
N LEU A 71 10.19 9.42 -5.10
CA LEU A 71 11.58 9.03 -5.32
C LEU A 71 11.96 9.08 -6.80
N VAL A 72 11.07 8.63 -7.66
CA VAL A 72 11.29 8.67 -9.12
C VAL A 72 11.41 10.13 -9.59
N ASP A 73 10.57 11.02 -9.08
CA ASP A 73 10.63 12.44 -9.40
C ASP A 73 11.95 13.09 -8.96
N GLN A 74 12.60 12.53 -7.94
CA GLN A 74 13.92 12.98 -7.46
C GLN A 74 15.07 12.35 -8.23
N GLY A 75 14.77 11.50 -9.20
CA GLY A 75 15.79 10.86 -10.04
C GLY A 75 16.09 9.40 -9.70
N THR A 76 15.39 8.80 -8.74
CA THR A 76 15.60 7.39 -8.39
C THR A 76 14.93 6.49 -9.43
N PRO A 77 15.63 5.49 -9.99
CA PRO A 77 14.99 4.52 -10.88
C PRO A 77 13.83 3.80 -10.20
N VAL A 78 12.80 3.43 -10.96
CA VAL A 78 11.58 2.84 -10.41
C VAL A 78 11.87 1.60 -9.56
N GLU A 79 12.71 0.70 -10.03
CA GLU A 79 13.04 -0.52 -9.28
C GLU A 79 13.70 -0.21 -7.94
N ALA A 80 14.64 0.72 -7.94
CA ALA A 80 15.30 1.15 -6.71
C ALA A 80 14.33 1.85 -5.77
N ALA A 81 13.45 2.70 -6.30
CA ALA A 81 12.42 3.37 -5.51
C ALA A 81 11.51 2.35 -4.81
N CYS A 82 11.05 1.34 -5.53
CA CYS A 82 10.21 0.29 -4.97
C CYS A 82 10.93 -0.51 -3.90
N ARG A 83 12.21 -0.82 -4.11
CA ARG A 83 13.02 -1.52 -3.11
C ARG A 83 13.19 -0.70 -1.84
N ILE A 84 13.44 0.60 -1.98
CA ILE A 84 13.56 1.51 -0.83
C ILE A 84 12.27 1.50 -0.01
N ILE A 85 11.13 1.66 -0.66
CA ILE A 85 9.83 1.68 0.03
C ILE A 85 9.59 0.35 0.76
N THR A 86 9.85 -0.78 0.11
CA THR A 86 9.69 -2.10 0.73
C THR A 86 10.57 -2.24 1.97
N LEU A 87 11.82 -1.81 1.89
CA LEU A 87 12.75 -1.88 3.01
C LEU A 87 12.36 -0.95 4.14
N GLU A 88 11.88 0.26 3.84
CA GLU A 88 11.37 1.18 4.85
C GLU A 88 10.19 0.57 5.61
N ASP A 89 9.26 -0.07 4.90
CA ASP A 89 8.11 -0.69 5.52
C ASP A 89 8.50 -1.90 6.38
N GLN A 90 9.47 -2.69 5.93
CA GLN A 90 10.00 -3.80 6.71
C GLN A 90 10.69 -3.30 7.97
N LEU A 91 11.44 -2.21 7.88
CA LEU A 91 12.09 -1.61 9.04
C LEU A 91 11.06 -1.10 10.05
N ASP A 92 10.03 -0.41 9.58
CA ASP A 92 8.94 0.08 10.46
C ASP A 92 8.27 -1.08 11.19
N ASP A 93 7.99 -2.17 10.49
CA ASP A 93 7.37 -3.36 11.09
C ASP A 93 8.28 -3.99 12.14
N ALA A 94 9.57 -4.09 11.84
CA ALA A 94 10.55 -4.66 12.77
C ALA A 94 10.69 -3.79 14.02
N LEU A 95 10.73 -2.48 13.86
CA LEU A 95 10.82 -1.55 14.99
C LEU A 95 9.57 -1.59 15.86
N ARG A 96 8.40 -1.68 15.24
CA ARG A 96 7.13 -1.80 15.98
C ARG A 96 7.08 -3.09 16.78
N LEU A 97 7.45 -4.20 16.17
CA LEU A 97 7.50 -5.50 16.84
C LEU A 97 8.50 -5.47 18.00
N ASN A 98 9.65 -4.86 17.81
CA ASN A 98 10.66 -4.73 18.84
C ASN A 98 10.14 -3.94 20.04
N ARG A 99 9.39 -2.86 19.80
CA ARG A 99 8.77 -2.08 20.89
C ARG A 99 7.73 -2.90 21.64
N GLU A 100 6.94 -3.70 20.95
CA GLU A 100 5.95 -4.59 21.57
C GLU A 100 6.62 -5.65 22.45
N ILE A 101 7.68 -6.26 21.96
CA ILE A 101 8.43 -7.26 22.71
C ILE A 101 9.03 -6.64 23.97
N ARG A 102 9.63 -5.45 23.86
CA ARG A 102 10.19 -4.74 25.01
C ARG A 102 9.13 -4.42 26.06
N ARG A 103 7.95 -4.00 25.61
CA ARG A 103 6.83 -3.72 26.53
C ARG A 103 6.42 -4.98 27.29
N GLU A 104 6.30 -6.11 26.59
CA GLU A 104 5.95 -7.38 27.23
C GLU A 104 7.01 -7.80 28.25
N LEU A 105 8.28 -7.65 27.92
CA LEU A 105 9.37 -7.96 28.84
C LEU A 105 9.35 -7.06 30.07
N ASP A 106 9.09 -5.78 29.89
CA ASP A 106 8.99 -4.83 31.01
C ASP A 106 7.81 -5.15 31.91
N GLU A 107 6.66 -5.50 31.34
CA GLU A 107 5.48 -5.93 32.10
C GLU A 107 5.75 -7.19 32.91
N HIS A 108 6.40 -8.19 32.32
CA HIS A 108 6.78 -9.42 33.03
C HIS A 108 7.84 -9.16 34.09
N GLY A 109 8.78 -8.25 33.81
CA GLY A 109 9.78 -7.84 34.78
C GLY A 109 9.17 -7.14 35.99
N ALA A 110 8.11 -6.36 35.78
CA ALA A 110 7.41 -5.66 36.87
C ALA A 110 6.64 -6.62 37.76
N ASP A 111 6.23 -7.77 37.25
CA ASP A 111 5.46 -8.78 38.02
C ASP A 111 6.36 -9.64 38.92
N THR A 112 7.66 -9.57 38.75
CA THR A 112 8.60 -10.30 39.59
C THR A 112 9.21 -9.41 40.63
#